data_04522ec993f6aa7e52dfd9caf429fc9e
#
_entry.id   04522ec993f6aa7e52dfd9caf429fc9e
#
_cell.length_a   1.000
_cell.length_b   1.000
_cell.length_c   1.000
_cell.angle_alpha   90.00
_cell.angle_beta   90.00
_cell.angle_gamma   90.00
#
_symmetry.space_group_name_H-M   'P 1'
#
loop_
_entity.id
_entity.type
_entity.pdbx_description
1 polymer ?
#
loop_
_entity_poly.entity_id
_entity_poly.type
_entity_poly.pdbx_seq_one_letter_code
_entity_poly.pdbx_strand_id
1 'polypeptide(L)'
;QDLKDNSASTALNYEHKFAVSEMFTPVLNTGVYGEFKKRNFDARRFVYNMLGSGYDRFAEWDYSSVFSDANISTDRIYMKESTNKSDSYTSDNLLGAAYVAAKLNWGERLNANVGVRMEYYQLKLDGYESDGIKPVHLDQNATDFFPSVNIAYNLNEKHQVRLAYGRSVNRAEFREIVPYVYYDFALDANITGNVNLKNAYANNMDLRYEFYPTPGETVTIGGFYKRFDNPIEQTYMEAGSGLQYTYHNADHANAFGVELDIKKNLDFIGLKGLSFVFNGAYIHSRVYFAEGSFERDRAMQGQSPYLINTGLFYQNDNAGISASALYNRIGKRIETVGVPKQNPNDDIPDILSLIHISE
;
A
#
# COMPACT_ATOMS: atom_id res chain seq x y z
N GLN A 1 -10.57 22.55 5.86
CA GLN A 1 -9.70 22.12 4.76
C GLN A 1 -10.47 22.22 3.44
N ASP A 2 -9.86 22.78 2.41
CA ASP A 2 -10.38 22.80 1.05
C ASP A 2 -9.38 22.09 0.13
N LEU A 3 -9.84 21.07 -0.59
CA LEU A 3 -9.05 20.29 -1.52
C LEU A 3 -9.73 20.33 -2.90
N LYS A 4 -9.01 20.84 -3.89
CA LYS A 4 -9.45 20.85 -5.29
C LYS A 4 -8.51 20.02 -6.14
N ASP A 5 -9.01 18.89 -6.63
CA ASP A 5 -8.34 18.03 -7.58
C ASP A 5 -9.02 18.13 -8.94
N ASN A 6 -8.24 18.52 -9.93
CA ASN A 6 -8.67 18.48 -11.34
C ASN A 6 -7.77 17.47 -12.05
N SER A 7 -8.37 16.46 -12.67
CA SER A 7 -7.64 15.45 -13.44
C SER A 7 -8.26 15.27 -14.81
N ALA A 8 -7.41 15.08 -15.80
CA ALA A 8 -7.81 14.71 -17.14
C ALA A 8 -6.91 13.57 -17.62
N SER A 9 -7.51 12.52 -18.16
CA SER A 9 -6.77 11.38 -18.70
C SER A 9 -7.32 10.95 -20.04
N THR A 10 -6.44 10.38 -20.86
CA THR A 10 -6.80 9.81 -22.16
C THR A 10 -5.99 8.53 -22.39
N ALA A 11 -6.61 7.57 -23.07
CA ALA A 11 -5.96 6.33 -23.47
C ALA A 11 -6.39 5.94 -24.88
N LEU A 12 -5.42 5.48 -25.66
CA LEU A 12 -5.68 4.87 -26.96
C LEU A 12 -5.02 3.47 -26.94
N ASN A 13 -5.81 2.43 -27.20
CA ASN A 13 -5.34 1.05 -27.25
C ASN A 13 -5.67 0.46 -28.61
N TYR A 14 -4.74 -0.35 -29.12
CA TYR A 14 -4.89 -1.09 -30.35
C TYR A 14 -4.58 -2.55 -30.11
N GLU A 15 -5.45 -3.42 -30.59
CA GLU A 15 -5.26 -4.87 -30.57
C GLU A 15 -5.29 -5.40 -31.99
N HIS A 16 -4.33 -6.25 -32.34
CA HIS A 16 -4.30 -6.96 -33.61
C HIS A 16 -4.05 -8.44 -33.40
N LYS A 17 -4.93 -9.26 -33.97
CA LYS A 17 -4.87 -10.72 -33.93
C LYS A 17 -4.29 -11.24 -35.22
N PHE A 18 -3.19 -11.95 -35.14
CA PHE A 18 -2.57 -12.57 -36.32
C PHE A 18 -3.09 -13.99 -36.49
N ALA A 19 -3.57 -14.31 -37.69
CA ALA A 19 -3.98 -15.66 -38.08
C ALA A 19 -2.76 -16.39 -38.70
N VAL A 20 -1.84 -16.86 -37.83
CA VAL A 20 -0.61 -17.52 -38.30
C VAL A 20 -0.86 -19.00 -38.57
N SER A 21 -1.51 -19.71 -37.65
CA SER A 21 -1.94 -21.09 -37.81
C SER A 21 -3.06 -21.44 -36.81
N GLU A 22 -3.72 -22.60 -36.99
CA GLU A 22 -4.70 -23.09 -36.00
C GLU A 22 -4.08 -23.33 -34.63
N MET A 23 -2.80 -23.68 -34.58
CA MET A 23 -2.08 -23.92 -33.30
C MET A 23 -1.41 -22.68 -32.69
N PHE A 24 -1.20 -21.62 -33.47
CA PHE A 24 -0.50 -20.43 -33.02
C PHE A 24 -1.23 -19.17 -33.44
N THR A 25 -1.82 -18.48 -32.45
CA THR A 25 -2.63 -17.28 -32.64
C THR A 25 -2.07 -16.14 -31.77
N PRO A 26 -1.02 -15.45 -32.24
CA PRO A 26 -0.47 -14.31 -31.47
C PRO A 26 -1.39 -13.09 -31.61
N VAL A 27 -1.45 -12.32 -30.50
CA VAL A 27 -2.18 -11.06 -30.43
C VAL A 27 -1.23 -9.97 -29.99
N LEU A 28 -1.09 -8.93 -30.80
CA LEU A 28 -0.34 -7.73 -30.45
C LEU A 28 -1.27 -6.72 -29.77
N ASN A 29 -0.86 -6.23 -28.63
CA ASN A 29 -1.52 -5.14 -27.92
C ASN A 29 -0.53 -3.98 -27.79
N THR A 30 -0.94 -2.78 -28.15
CA THR A 30 -0.15 -1.57 -27.98
C THR A 30 -1.04 -0.40 -27.63
N GLY A 31 -0.49 0.58 -26.97
CA GLY A 31 -1.28 1.76 -26.62
C GLY A 31 -0.44 2.86 -26.00
N VAL A 32 -1.10 4.00 -25.89
CA VAL A 32 -0.57 5.20 -25.26
C VAL A 32 -1.55 5.69 -24.20
N TYR A 33 -1.02 6.31 -23.15
CA TYR A 33 -1.78 6.89 -22.06
C TYR A 33 -1.20 8.24 -21.69
N GLY A 34 -2.06 9.18 -21.37
CA GLY A 34 -1.68 10.48 -20.83
C GLY A 34 -2.61 10.87 -19.69
N GLU A 35 -2.04 11.42 -18.63
CA GLU A 35 -2.77 11.96 -17.48
C GLU A 35 -2.12 13.26 -17.02
N PHE A 36 -2.95 14.24 -16.75
CA PHE A 36 -2.57 15.46 -16.07
C PHE A 36 -3.46 15.63 -14.84
N LYS A 37 -2.84 15.95 -13.71
CA LYS A 37 -3.55 16.20 -12.45
C LYS A 37 -3.00 17.45 -11.80
N LYS A 38 -3.91 18.35 -11.42
CA LYS A 38 -3.61 19.56 -10.66
C LYS A 38 -4.34 19.53 -9.33
N ARG A 39 -3.59 19.73 -8.26
CA ARG A 39 -4.09 19.79 -6.89
C ARG A 39 -3.81 21.16 -6.28
N ASN A 40 -4.84 21.73 -5.67
CA ASN A 40 -4.69 22.85 -4.76
C ASN A 40 -5.27 22.43 -3.41
N PHE A 41 -4.49 22.64 -2.36
CA PHE A 41 -4.87 22.33 -1.00
C PHE A 41 -4.69 23.57 -0.12
N ASP A 42 -5.72 23.91 0.64
CA ASP A 42 -5.72 24.99 1.61
C ASP A 42 -6.35 24.52 2.91
N ALA A 43 -5.66 24.72 4.02
CA ALA A 43 -6.21 24.47 5.34
C ALA A 43 -6.15 25.75 6.19
N ARG A 44 -7.22 25.99 6.96
CA ARG A 44 -7.25 27.05 7.96
C ARG A 44 -7.19 26.42 9.34
N ARG A 45 -6.35 26.97 10.19
CA ARG A 45 -6.21 26.56 11.60
C ARG A 45 -6.78 27.63 12.50
N PHE A 46 -7.56 27.17 13.47
CA PHE A 46 -8.12 28.02 14.52
C PHE A 46 -7.71 27.46 15.86
N VAL A 47 -7.30 28.32 16.76
CA VAL A 47 -6.97 27.98 18.14
C VAL A 47 -7.83 28.80 19.08
N TYR A 48 -8.24 28.20 20.18
CA TYR A 48 -8.86 28.91 21.25
C TYR A 48 -7.77 29.36 22.24
N ASN A 49 -7.61 30.65 22.35
CA ASN A 49 -6.72 31.25 23.35
C ASN A 49 -7.50 31.57 24.62
N MET A 50 -6.93 31.23 25.76
CA MET A 50 -7.48 31.54 27.04
C MET A 50 -6.59 32.58 27.71
N LEU A 51 -7.18 33.71 28.13
CA LEU A 51 -6.49 34.81 28.82
C LEU A 51 -6.85 34.84 30.32
N GLY A 52 -5.86 35.06 31.16
CA GLY A 52 -6.06 35.25 32.61
C GLY A 52 -5.53 34.09 33.48
N SER A 53 -5.52 34.26 34.80
CA SER A 53 -5.15 33.23 35.78
C SER A 53 -6.40 32.42 36.15
N GLY A 54 -6.35 31.11 36.04
CA GLY A 54 -7.46 30.23 36.45
C GLY A 54 -7.80 29.12 35.49
N TYR A 55 -6.91 28.85 34.50
CA TYR A 55 -7.07 27.78 33.48
C TYR A 55 -7.14 26.38 34.10
N ASP A 56 -6.51 26.14 35.23
CA ASP A 56 -6.54 24.86 35.93
C ASP A 56 -7.97 24.40 36.28
N ARG A 57 -8.91 25.37 36.40
CA ARG A 57 -10.33 25.06 36.66
C ARG A 57 -11.07 24.57 35.43
N PHE A 58 -10.67 24.96 34.22
CA PHE A 58 -11.32 24.51 32.97
C PHE A 58 -11.04 23.03 32.64
N ALA A 59 -9.94 22.47 33.11
CA ALA A 59 -9.64 21.05 32.93
C ALA A 59 -10.64 20.12 33.66
N GLU A 60 -11.36 20.64 34.68
CA GLU A 60 -12.37 19.91 35.43
C GLU A 60 -13.81 20.12 34.89
N TRP A 61 -13.99 21.02 33.91
CA TRP A 61 -15.30 21.38 33.39
C TRP A 61 -15.58 20.57 32.12
N ASP A 62 -16.89 20.31 31.89
CA ASP A 62 -17.31 19.81 30.59
C ASP A 62 -17.17 20.89 29.51
N TYR A 63 -17.05 20.46 28.23
CA TYR A 63 -16.84 21.37 27.12
C TYR A 63 -17.95 22.41 26.96
N SER A 64 -19.19 22.08 27.30
CA SER A 64 -20.32 23.00 27.19
C SER A 64 -20.23 24.14 28.20
N SER A 65 -19.70 23.86 29.39
CA SER A 65 -19.44 24.85 30.44
C SER A 65 -18.24 25.75 30.10
N VAL A 66 -17.15 25.17 29.55
CA VAL A 66 -15.96 25.92 29.11
C VAL A 66 -16.31 26.90 28.01
N PHE A 67 -17.01 26.44 26.97
CA PHE A 67 -17.39 27.24 25.81
C PHE A 67 -18.78 27.89 25.90
N SER A 68 -19.25 28.17 27.13
CA SER A 68 -20.48 28.94 27.35
C SER A 68 -20.32 30.41 26.91
N ASP A 69 -21.41 31.07 26.55
CA ASP A 69 -21.42 32.46 26.14
C ASP A 69 -20.79 33.40 27.19
N ALA A 70 -20.87 33.04 28.45
CA ALA A 70 -20.27 33.79 29.54
C ALA A 70 -18.73 33.76 29.53
N ASN A 71 -18.13 32.74 28.95
CA ASN A 71 -16.68 32.56 28.89
C ASN A 71 -16.11 32.98 27.52
N ILE A 72 -16.90 33.05 26.48
CA ILE A 72 -16.45 33.47 25.14
C ILE A 72 -16.41 35.00 25.08
N SER A 73 -15.21 35.57 25.15
CA SER A 73 -14.96 37.00 25.04
C SER A 73 -13.50 37.28 24.72
N THR A 74 -13.18 38.48 24.23
CA THR A 74 -11.81 38.89 23.86
C THR A 74 -10.83 38.95 25.04
N ASP A 75 -11.33 39.01 26.26
CA ASP A 75 -10.58 39.05 27.52
C ASP A 75 -10.58 37.73 28.30
N ARG A 76 -11.24 36.70 27.80
CA ARG A 76 -11.30 35.35 28.39
C ARG A 76 -10.91 34.27 27.40
N ILE A 77 -11.90 33.70 26.69
CA ILE A 77 -11.69 32.68 25.67
C ILE A 77 -12.07 33.29 24.32
N TYR A 78 -11.13 33.35 23.41
CA TYR A 78 -11.40 33.82 22.06
C TYR A 78 -10.75 32.89 21.00
N MET A 79 -11.43 32.76 19.89
CA MET A 79 -10.92 32.04 18.73
C MET A 79 -9.98 32.95 17.92
N LYS A 80 -8.78 32.47 17.62
CA LYS A 80 -7.79 33.14 16.79
C LYS A 80 -7.42 32.23 15.61
N GLU A 81 -7.33 32.82 14.44
CA GLU A 81 -6.75 32.12 13.29
C GLU A 81 -5.22 32.03 13.45
N SER A 82 -4.68 30.82 13.33
CA SER A 82 -3.26 30.51 13.40
C SER A 82 -2.76 29.82 12.12
N THR A 83 -3.46 30.06 11.02
CA THR A 83 -3.10 29.54 9.69
C THR A 83 -1.70 29.99 9.30
N ASN A 84 -0.89 29.05 8.84
CA ASN A 84 0.46 29.28 8.39
C ASN A 84 0.56 29.04 6.87
N LYS A 85 1.59 29.54 6.21
CA LYS A 85 1.84 29.29 4.78
C LYS A 85 2.06 27.81 4.49
N SER A 86 2.59 27.02 5.45
CA SER A 86 2.72 25.58 5.34
C SER A 86 1.39 24.82 5.33
N ASP A 87 0.27 25.49 5.64
CA ASP A 87 -1.06 24.89 5.62
C ASP A 87 -1.67 24.85 4.20
N SER A 88 -0.95 25.31 3.19
CA SER A 88 -1.37 25.28 1.79
C SER A 88 -0.25 24.80 0.86
N TYR A 89 -0.63 24.12 -0.22
CA TYR A 89 0.28 23.75 -1.30
C TYR A 89 -0.44 23.61 -2.64
N THR A 90 0.34 23.70 -3.70
CA THR A 90 -0.12 23.38 -5.06
C THR A 90 0.74 22.29 -5.65
N SER A 91 0.16 21.45 -6.50
CA SER A 91 0.90 20.40 -7.18
C SER A 91 0.34 20.13 -8.56
N ASP A 92 1.26 19.97 -9.52
CA ASP A 92 0.98 19.52 -10.87
C ASP A 92 1.65 18.17 -11.11
N ASN A 93 0.90 17.21 -11.65
CA ASN A 93 1.39 15.86 -11.94
C ASN A 93 1.10 15.54 -13.42
N LEU A 94 2.11 15.09 -14.12
CA LEU A 94 2.02 14.65 -15.51
C LEU A 94 2.51 13.21 -15.62
N LEU A 95 1.71 12.34 -16.23
CA LEU A 95 2.06 10.97 -16.56
C LEU A 95 1.80 10.73 -18.05
N GLY A 96 2.85 10.42 -18.79
CA GLY A 96 2.77 9.93 -20.17
C GLY A 96 3.27 8.49 -20.23
N ALA A 97 2.58 7.61 -20.96
CA ALA A 97 3.01 6.22 -21.10
C ALA A 97 2.72 5.65 -22.47
N ALA A 98 3.56 4.69 -22.86
CA ALA A 98 3.34 3.85 -24.02
C ALA A 98 3.68 2.40 -23.68
N TYR A 99 2.97 1.45 -24.29
CA TYR A 99 3.25 0.04 -24.09
C TYR A 99 3.12 -0.78 -25.35
N VAL A 100 3.82 -1.90 -25.36
CA VAL A 100 3.67 -2.97 -26.34
C VAL A 100 3.67 -4.30 -25.60
N ALA A 101 2.73 -5.18 -25.94
CA ALA A 101 2.61 -6.51 -25.37
C ALA A 101 2.13 -7.51 -26.43
N ALA A 102 2.57 -8.74 -26.29
CA ALA A 102 2.16 -9.86 -27.12
C ALA A 102 1.53 -10.95 -26.25
N LYS A 103 0.33 -11.42 -26.63
CA LYS A 103 -0.24 -12.66 -26.13
C LYS A 103 0.10 -13.74 -27.14
N LEU A 104 0.77 -14.78 -26.69
CA LEU A 104 1.25 -15.89 -27.48
C LEU A 104 0.54 -17.15 -27.01
N ASN A 105 -0.44 -17.62 -27.80
CA ASN A 105 -1.18 -18.84 -27.51
C ASN A 105 -0.66 -19.94 -28.47
N TRP A 106 -0.16 -21.03 -27.89
CA TRP A 106 0.33 -22.17 -28.66
C TRP A 106 -0.48 -23.43 -28.33
N GLY A 107 -1.49 -23.69 -29.16
CA GLY A 107 -2.50 -24.70 -28.90
C GLY A 107 -3.16 -24.48 -27.53
N GLU A 108 -3.48 -25.58 -26.87
CA GLU A 108 -4.05 -25.57 -25.50
C GLU A 108 -3.01 -25.62 -24.40
N ARG A 109 -1.73 -25.77 -24.76
CA ARG A 109 -0.66 -26.06 -23.80
C ARG A 109 0.06 -24.82 -23.29
N LEU A 110 0.36 -23.86 -24.14
CA LEU A 110 1.19 -22.71 -23.77
C LEU A 110 0.44 -21.40 -24.01
N ASN A 111 0.31 -20.63 -22.95
CA ASN A 111 -0.16 -19.26 -23.02
C ASN A 111 0.92 -18.36 -22.40
N ALA A 112 1.41 -17.40 -23.16
CA ALA A 112 2.39 -16.44 -22.69
C ALA A 112 1.92 -15.00 -22.98
N ASN A 113 2.05 -14.13 -21.99
CA ASN A 113 1.88 -12.68 -22.15
C ASN A 113 3.22 -12.05 -21.84
N VAL A 114 3.78 -11.32 -22.79
CA VAL A 114 5.07 -10.62 -22.65
C VAL A 114 4.88 -9.19 -23.10
N GLY A 115 5.34 -8.24 -22.31
CA GLY A 115 5.21 -6.84 -22.68
C GLY A 115 6.17 -5.93 -21.93
N VAL A 116 6.23 -4.70 -22.39
CA VAL A 116 6.94 -3.62 -21.74
C VAL A 116 6.11 -2.34 -21.83
N ARG A 117 6.07 -1.63 -20.74
CA ARG A 117 5.49 -0.30 -20.64
C ARG A 117 6.58 0.70 -20.25
N MET A 118 6.66 1.80 -20.98
CA MET A 118 7.47 2.96 -20.65
C MET A 118 6.57 4.01 -20.05
N GLU A 119 7.01 4.66 -18.98
CA GLU A 119 6.35 5.80 -18.37
C GLU A 119 7.30 6.98 -18.22
N TYR A 120 6.84 8.16 -18.60
CA TYR A 120 7.41 9.43 -18.20
C TYR A 120 6.50 10.04 -17.14
N TYR A 121 7.05 10.34 -15.99
CA TYR A 121 6.35 10.93 -14.86
C TYR A 121 7.03 12.21 -14.43
N GLN A 122 6.26 13.26 -14.18
CA GLN A 122 6.73 14.51 -13.58
C GLN A 122 5.78 14.93 -12.48
N LEU A 123 6.35 15.28 -11.33
CA LEU A 123 5.66 15.85 -10.19
C LEU A 123 6.29 17.21 -9.85
N LYS A 124 5.50 18.28 -9.89
CA LYS A 124 5.86 19.59 -9.36
C LYS A 124 5.02 19.88 -8.14
N LEU A 125 5.66 20.42 -7.10
CA LEU A 125 4.98 20.78 -5.87
C LEU A 125 5.60 22.07 -5.33
N ASP A 126 4.73 23.03 -5.02
CA ASP A 126 5.07 24.31 -4.41
C ASP A 126 4.35 24.45 -3.08
N GLY A 127 5.09 24.76 -2.04
CA GLY A 127 4.60 24.90 -0.67
C GLY A 127 5.63 25.55 0.23
N TYR A 128 5.52 25.30 1.53
CA TYR A 128 6.44 25.78 2.54
C TYR A 128 6.81 24.66 3.51
N GLU A 129 8.01 24.71 4.12
CA GLU A 129 8.36 23.85 5.25
C GLU A 129 7.40 24.08 6.42
N SER A 130 7.39 23.19 7.41
CA SER A 130 6.47 23.23 8.54
C SER A 130 6.52 24.52 9.37
N ASP A 131 7.63 25.26 9.27
CA ASP A 131 7.78 26.59 9.89
C ASP A 131 7.01 27.71 9.15
N GLY A 132 6.58 27.44 7.90
CA GLY A 132 5.89 28.41 7.02
C GLY A 132 6.76 29.55 6.52
N ILE A 133 8.07 29.49 6.71
CA ILE A 133 9.02 30.54 6.33
C ILE A 133 9.76 30.14 5.05
N LYS A 134 10.30 28.95 5.00
CA LYS A 134 11.13 28.47 3.91
C LYS A 134 10.26 27.87 2.81
N PRO A 135 10.33 28.42 1.57
CA PRO A 135 9.58 27.85 0.46
C PRO A 135 10.17 26.47 0.07
N VAL A 136 9.29 25.59 -0.33
CA VAL A 136 9.62 24.25 -0.86
C VAL A 136 9.17 24.21 -2.32
N HIS A 137 10.11 23.91 -3.21
CA HIS A 137 9.89 23.67 -4.62
C HIS A 137 10.41 22.27 -4.96
N LEU A 138 9.53 21.38 -5.34
CA LEU A 138 9.88 20.03 -5.79
C LEU A 138 9.59 19.91 -7.28
N ASP A 139 10.57 19.47 -8.04
CA ASP A 139 10.41 19.06 -9.45
C ASP A 139 11.10 17.72 -9.63
N GLN A 140 10.32 16.66 -9.54
CA GLN A 140 10.79 15.29 -9.73
C GLN A 140 10.31 14.79 -11.08
N ASN A 141 11.21 14.20 -11.84
CA ASN A 141 10.86 13.52 -13.08
C ASN A 141 11.58 12.17 -13.16
N ALA A 142 10.94 11.22 -13.83
CA ALA A 142 11.48 9.89 -14.06
C ALA A 142 10.97 9.34 -15.39
N THR A 143 11.83 8.58 -16.05
CA THR A 143 11.44 7.75 -17.20
C THR A 143 11.78 6.32 -16.85
N ASP A 144 10.75 5.48 -16.76
CA ASP A 144 10.85 4.13 -16.27
C ASP A 144 10.34 3.12 -17.28
N PHE A 145 10.90 1.90 -17.21
CA PHE A 145 10.47 0.76 -18.00
C PHE A 145 9.95 -0.34 -17.08
N PHE A 146 8.78 -0.86 -17.42
CA PHE A 146 8.07 -1.89 -16.68
C PHE A 146 7.86 -3.12 -17.56
N PRO A 147 8.85 -4.01 -17.66
CA PRO A 147 8.70 -5.30 -18.32
C PRO A 147 7.76 -6.19 -17.50
N SER A 148 6.99 -7.01 -18.20
CA SER A 148 6.14 -8.04 -17.64
C SER A 148 6.16 -9.30 -18.48
N VAL A 149 6.18 -10.45 -17.82
CA VAL A 149 6.10 -11.77 -18.42
C VAL A 149 5.15 -12.62 -17.58
N ASN A 150 4.23 -13.30 -18.22
CA ASN A 150 3.36 -14.27 -17.57
C ASN A 150 3.21 -15.47 -18.52
N ILE A 151 3.65 -16.64 -18.07
CA ILE A 151 3.65 -17.88 -18.84
C ILE A 151 2.82 -18.90 -18.07
N ALA A 152 1.85 -19.49 -18.72
CA ALA A 152 1.07 -20.62 -18.23
C ALA A 152 1.27 -21.81 -19.15
N TYR A 153 1.73 -22.92 -18.59
CA TYR A 153 1.96 -24.17 -19.32
C TYR A 153 1.09 -25.28 -18.74
N ASN A 154 0.15 -25.77 -19.56
CA ASN A 154 -0.70 -26.90 -19.24
C ASN A 154 0.08 -28.20 -19.47
N LEU A 155 0.50 -28.88 -18.38
CA LEU A 155 1.11 -30.20 -18.46
C LEU A 155 0.13 -31.22 -19.01
N ASN A 156 -1.13 -31.12 -18.60
CA ASN A 156 -2.31 -31.83 -19.08
C ASN A 156 -3.58 -31.05 -18.66
N GLU A 157 -4.76 -31.63 -18.87
CA GLU A 157 -6.05 -31.00 -18.54
C GLU A 157 -6.23 -30.65 -17.05
N LYS A 158 -5.47 -31.27 -16.16
CA LYS A 158 -5.59 -31.10 -14.71
C LYS A 158 -4.42 -30.39 -14.05
N HIS A 159 -3.31 -30.24 -14.74
CA HIS A 159 -2.07 -29.74 -14.15
C HIS A 159 -1.50 -28.58 -14.95
N GLN A 160 -1.25 -27.49 -14.30
CA GLN A 160 -0.70 -26.28 -14.89
C GLN A 160 0.48 -25.75 -14.06
N VAL A 161 1.49 -25.21 -14.75
CA VAL A 161 2.59 -24.45 -14.14
C VAL A 161 2.51 -23.02 -14.65
N ARG A 162 2.64 -22.04 -13.75
CA ARG A 162 2.72 -20.63 -14.10
C ARG A 162 4.03 -20.02 -13.62
N LEU A 163 4.60 -19.19 -14.46
CA LEU A 163 5.73 -18.33 -14.14
C LEU A 163 5.33 -16.89 -14.45
N ALA A 164 5.54 -16.00 -13.49
CA ALA A 164 5.32 -14.57 -13.70
C ALA A 164 6.53 -13.76 -13.27
N TYR A 165 6.77 -12.68 -13.99
CA TYR A 165 7.70 -11.62 -13.62
C TYR A 165 7.08 -10.28 -13.96
N GLY A 166 7.26 -9.29 -13.10
CA GLY A 166 6.85 -7.92 -13.37
C GLY A 166 7.59 -6.92 -12.52
N ARG A 167 7.97 -5.80 -13.14
CA ARG A 167 8.47 -4.62 -12.43
C ARG A 167 7.35 -3.60 -12.29
N SER A 168 7.26 -2.97 -11.12
CA SER A 168 6.29 -1.93 -10.80
C SER A 168 6.94 -0.78 -10.03
N VAL A 169 6.25 0.36 -9.98
CA VAL A 169 6.65 1.53 -9.20
C VAL A 169 5.56 1.85 -8.18
N ASN A 170 5.99 2.22 -6.98
CA ASN A 170 5.16 2.89 -5.98
C ASN A 170 5.69 4.33 -5.85
N ARG A 171 4.92 5.29 -6.34
CA ARG A 171 5.19 6.72 -6.21
C ARG A 171 4.63 7.20 -4.89
N ALA A 172 5.40 8.03 -4.18
CA ALA A 172 4.93 8.59 -2.93
C ALA A 172 3.65 9.42 -3.14
N GLU A 173 2.69 9.24 -2.24
CA GLU A 173 1.47 10.03 -2.23
C GLU A 173 1.73 11.46 -1.76
N PHE A 174 0.82 12.39 -2.08
CA PHE A 174 0.97 13.78 -1.64
C PHE A 174 1.12 13.94 -0.13
N ARG A 175 0.40 13.13 0.66
CA ARG A 175 0.50 13.16 2.12
C ARG A 175 1.87 12.70 2.64
N GLU A 176 2.55 11.85 1.87
CA GLU A 176 3.87 11.35 2.22
C GLU A 176 4.98 12.34 1.85
N ILE A 177 4.75 13.23 0.87
CA ILE A 177 5.76 14.18 0.36
C ILE A 177 5.60 15.57 0.98
N VAL A 178 4.35 16.06 1.12
CA VAL A 178 4.10 17.44 1.50
C VAL A 178 4.50 17.69 2.96
N PRO A 179 5.30 18.73 3.29
CA PRO A 179 5.71 19.03 4.65
C PRO A 179 4.59 19.66 5.50
N TYR A 180 3.34 19.53 5.07
CA TYR A 180 2.17 19.90 5.84
C TYR A 180 2.03 19.00 7.07
N VAL A 181 1.92 19.61 8.24
CA VAL A 181 1.72 18.89 9.49
C VAL A 181 0.23 18.78 9.77
N TYR A 182 -0.28 17.55 9.85
CA TYR A 182 -1.65 17.29 10.27
C TYR A 182 -1.68 16.37 11.48
N TYR A 183 -2.73 16.53 12.30
CA TYR A 183 -2.95 15.68 13.46
C TYR A 183 -3.86 14.52 13.08
N ASP A 184 -3.41 13.31 13.36
CA ASP A 184 -4.19 12.09 13.19
C ASP A 184 -4.77 11.67 14.55
N PHE A 185 -6.11 11.72 14.66
CA PHE A 185 -6.82 11.41 15.90
C PHE A 185 -6.78 9.92 16.27
N ALA A 186 -6.57 9.03 15.32
CA ALA A 186 -6.48 7.59 15.59
C ALA A 186 -5.10 7.22 16.15
N LEU A 187 -4.07 7.90 15.70
CA LEU A 187 -2.69 7.71 16.17
C LEU A 187 -2.33 8.62 17.36
N ASP A 188 -3.20 9.59 17.69
CA ASP A 188 -2.93 10.65 18.70
C ASP A 188 -1.57 11.34 18.44
N ALA A 189 -1.30 11.68 17.17
CA ALA A 189 0.01 12.11 16.75
C ALA A 189 -0.01 13.09 15.58
N ASN A 190 1.04 13.88 15.45
CA ASN A 190 1.30 14.70 14.29
C ASN A 190 1.95 13.85 13.19
N ILE A 191 1.50 14.03 11.94
CA ILE A 191 2.09 13.41 10.75
C ILE A 191 2.57 14.50 9.81
N THR A 192 3.78 14.35 9.28
CA THR A 192 4.34 15.25 8.27
C THR A 192 4.95 14.46 7.12
N GLY A 193 4.81 14.95 5.91
CA GLY A 193 5.45 14.36 4.74
C GLY A 193 6.94 14.68 4.67
N ASN A 194 7.62 14.01 3.75
CA ASN A 194 9.05 14.17 3.50
C ASN A 194 9.29 14.44 2.01
N VAL A 195 9.70 15.66 1.67
CA VAL A 195 9.95 16.10 0.28
C VAL A 195 11.12 15.38 -0.41
N ASN A 196 11.96 14.69 0.36
CA ASN A 196 13.10 13.96 -0.15
C ASN A 196 12.80 12.51 -0.54
N LEU A 197 11.52 12.09 -0.48
CA LEU A 197 11.13 10.75 -0.86
C LEU A 197 11.42 10.47 -2.33
N LYS A 198 11.96 9.28 -2.57
CA LYS A 198 12.21 8.74 -3.91
C LYS A 198 11.10 7.76 -4.27
N ASN A 199 10.88 7.56 -5.56
CA ASN A 199 10.02 6.47 -6.04
C ASN A 199 10.57 5.12 -5.57
N ALA A 200 9.67 4.25 -5.10
CA ALA A 200 9.99 2.87 -4.76
C ALA A 200 9.67 1.96 -5.93
N TYR A 201 10.52 0.98 -6.19
CA TYR A 201 10.35 0.01 -7.26
C TYR A 201 10.27 -1.40 -6.69
N ALA A 202 9.44 -2.23 -7.31
CA ALA A 202 9.33 -3.64 -6.95
C ALA A 202 9.54 -4.52 -8.18
N ASN A 203 10.44 -5.50 -8.06
CA ASN A 203 10.61 -6.60 -8.99
C ASN A 203 9.99 -7.84 -8.37
N ASN A 204 8.98 -8.40 -9.02
CA ASN A 204 8.21 -9.53 -8.54
C ASN A 204 8.46 -10.75 -9.43
N MET A 205 8.73 -11.90 -8.81
CA MET A 205 8.86 -13.20 -9.46
C MET A 205 7.98 -14.21 -8.75
N ASP A 206 7.16 -14.93 -9.50
CA ASP A 206 6.22 -15.91 -8.98
C ASP A 206 6.32 -17.21 -9.80
N LEU A 207 6.37 -18.34 -9.10
CA LEU A 207 6.25 -19.67 -9.69
C LEU A 207 5.14 -20.42 -8.97
N ARG A 208 4.17 -20.95 -9.73
CA ARG A 208 3.00 -21.61 -9.20
C ARG A 208 2.70 -22.89 -9.94
N TYR A 209 2.38 -23.93 -9.20
CA TYR A 209 1.84 -25.18 -9.71
C TYR A 209 0.38 -25.30 -9.26
N GLU A 210 -0.50 -25.64 -10.19
CA GLU A 210 -1.93 -25.75 -10.00
C GLU A 210 -2.41 -27.12 -10.40
N PHE A 211 -3.19 -27.76 -9.55
CA PHE A 211 -3.82 -29.05 -9.78
C PHE A 211 -5.34 -28.94 -9.61
N TYR A 212 -6.07 -29.35 -10.62
CA TYR A 212 -7.52 -29.34 -10.70
C TYR A 212 -8.06 -30.78 -10.74
N PRO A 213 -8.25 -31.45 -9.58
CA PRO A 213 -8.66 -32.85 -9.51
C PRO A 213 -10.00 -33.11 -10.19
N THR A 214 -11.00 -32.29 -9.83
CA THR A 214 -12.36 -32.32 -10.35
C THR A 214 -12.92 -30.88 -10.50
N PRO A 215 -14.01 -30.68 -11.26
CA PRO A 215 -14.62 -29.34 -11.38
C PRO A 215 -14.94 -28.74 -9.99
N GLY A 216 -14.46 -27.52 -9.76
CA GLY A 216 -14.65 -26.80 -8.49
C GLY A 216 -13.65 -27.11 -7.38
N GLU A 217 -12.73 -28.06 -7.58
CA GLU A 217 -11.62 -28.36 -6.69
C GLU A 217 -10.29 -27.81 -7.20
N THR A 218 -9.44 -27.34 -6.32
CA THR A 218 -8.14 -26.78 -6.65
C THR A 218 -7.13 -27.09 -5.55
N VAL A 219 -5.92 -27.43 -5.94
CA VAL A 219 -4.75 -27.47 -5.06
C VAL A 219 -3.66 -26.66 -5.75
N THR A 220 -3.21 -25.61 -5.12
CA THR A 220 -2.18 -24.73 -5.66
C THR A 220 -1.05 -24.59 -4.68
N ILE A 221 0.18 -24.75 -5.15
CA ILE A 221 1.38 -24.42 -4.40
C ILE A 221 2.19 -23.40 -5.20
N GLY A 222 2.58 -22.31 -4.55
CA GLY A 222 3.35 -21.23 -5.15
C GLY A 222 4.55 -20.84 -4.31
N GLY A 223 5.56 -20.30 -4.97
CA GLY A 223 6.66 -19.61 -4.34
C GLY A 223 6.87 -18.26 -5.02
N PHE A 224 7.24 -17.25 -4.25
CA PHE A 224 7.51 -15.93 -4.79
C PHE A 224 8.81 -15.36 -4.23
N TYR A 225 9.41 -14.46 -5.01
CA TYR A 225 10.50 -13.59 -4.59
C TYR A 225 10.21 -12.16 -5.06
N LYS A 226 10.35 -11.21 -4.13
CA LYS A 226 10.16 -9.77 -4.39
C LYS A 226 11.39 -9.02 -3.92
N ARG A 227 11.91 -8.14 -4.77
CA ARG A 227 12.94 -7.18 -4.42
C ARG A 227 12.37 -5.78 -4.55
N PHE A 228 12.55 -5.00 -3.50
CA PHE A 228 12.14 -3.60 -3.43
C PHE A 228 13.39 -2.72 -3.39
N ASP A 229 13.41 -1.71 -4.23
CA ASP A 229 14.42 -0.66 -4.23
C ASP A 229 13.77 0.63 -3.72
N ASN A 230 14.36 1.28 -2.73
CA ASN A 230 13.84 2.45 -2.01
C ASN A 230 12.42 2.28 -1.43
N PRO A 231 12.04 1.20 -0.76
CA PRO A 231 10.71 1.07 -0.19
C PRO A 231 10.41 2.22 0.77
N ILE A 232 9.19 2.76 0.69
CA ILE A 232 8.73 3.85 1.56
C ILE A 232 8.16 3.22 2.83
N GLU A 233 8.63 3.68 3.98
CA GLU A 233 8.18 3.24 5.30
C GLU A 233 7.78 4.43 6.16
N GLN A 234 6.74 4.25 6.95
CA GLN A 234 6.34 5.23 7.97
C GLN A 234 7.18 5.01 9.23
N THR A 235 7.81 6.07 9.67
CA THR A 235 8.62 6.08 10.89
C THR A 235 8.04 7.05 11.90
N TYR A 236 8.32 6.85 13.18
CA TYR A 236 7.92 7.78 14.23
C TYR A 236 9.09 8.14 15.14
N MET A 237 9.02 9.36 15.67
CA MET A 237 9.97 9.88 16.65
C MET A 237 9.23 10.63 17.75
N GLU A 238 9.83 10.70 18.90
CA GLU A 238 9.36 11.59 19.98
C GLU A 238 9.80 13.03 19.67
N ALA A 239 8.86 13.94 19.63
CA ALA A 239 9.09 15.37 19.43
C ALA A 239 8.44 16.14 20.57
N GLY A 240 9.22 16.73 21.44
CA GLY A 240 8.88 17.64 22.55
C GLY A 240 7.51 17.51 23.22
N SER A 241 6.43 17.56 22.48
CA SER A 241 5.05 17.54 22.96
C SER A 241 4.25 16.29 22.57
N GLY A 242 4.88 15.25 22.01
CA GLY A 242 4.17 14.04 21.60
C GLY A 242 4.87 13.25 20.48
N LEU A 243 4.15 12.30 19.89
CA LEU A 243 4.65 11.50 18.79
C LEU A 243 4.54 12.27 17.47
N GLN A 244 5.57 12.17 16.66
CA GLN A 244 5.58 12.68 15.28
C GLN A 244 5.90 11.56 14.31
N TYR A 245 5.05 11.39 13.31
CA TYR A 245 5.23 10.43 12.23
C TYR A 245 5.73 11.15 10.98
N THR A 246 6.57 10.45 10.22
CA THR A 246 7.05 10.89 8.91
C THR A 246 7.33 9.68 8.04
N TYR A 247 7.85 9.89 6.83
CA TYR A 247 8.10 8.84 5.84
C TYR A 247 9.56 8.87 5.38
N HIS A 248 10.15 7.71 5.21
CA HIS A 248 11.53 7.55 4.70
C HIS A 248 11.62 6.42 3.68
N ASN A 249 12.58 6.50 2.80
CA ASN A 249 12.95 5.36 1.97
C ASN A 249 14.02 4.54 2.71
N ALA A 250 13.80 3.25 2.89
CA ALA A 250 14.88 2.32 3.16
C ALA A 250 15.71 2.09 1.88
N ASP A 251 16.91 1.55 1.98
CA ASP A 251 17.79 1.34 0.83
C ASP A 251 17.19 0.27 -0.11
N HIS A 252 17.03 -0.94 0.39
CA HIS A 252 16.34 -1.99 -0.33
C HIS A 252 15.72 -3.02 0.62
N ALA A 253 14.80 -3.81 0.11
CA ALA A 253 14.22 -4.92 0.85
C ALA A 253 14.00 -6.12 -0.05
N ASN A 254 14.04 -7.32 0.55
CA ASN A 254 13.66 -8.56 -0.11
C ASN A 254 12.54 -9.23 0.66
N ALA A 255 11.63 -9.87 -0.05
CA ALA A 255 10.63 -10.75 0.51
C ALA A 255 10.53 -12.03 -0.33
N PHE A 256 10.50 -13.18 0.32
CA PHE A 256 10.21 -14.44 -0.35
C PHE A 256 9.28 -15.29 0.51
N GLY A 257 8.53 -16.15 -0.14
CA GLY A 257 7.56 -16.96 0.58
C GLY A 257 7.03 -18.11 -0.24
N VAL A 258 6.26 -18.94 0.45
CA VAL A 258 5.52 -20.08 -0.11
C VAL A 258 4.05 -19.90 0.25
N GLU A 259 3.18 -20.23 -0.70
CA GLU A 259 1.73 -20.17 -0.58
C GLU A 259 1.13 -21.52 -0.91
N LEU A 260 0.10 -21.91 -0.17
CA LEU A 260 -0.66 -23.13 -0.39
C LEU A 260 -2.15 -22.78 -0.36
N ASP A 261 -2.85 -23.08 -1.46
CA ASP A 261 -4.29 -22.95 -1.56
C ASP A 261 -4.91 -24.30 -1.83
N ILE A 262 -5.93 -24.65 -1.06
CA ILE A 262 -6.68 -25.89 -1.22
C ILE A 262 -8.17 -25.55 -1.20
N LYS A 263 -8.90 -26.02 -2.21
CA LYS A 263 -10.34 -26.12 -2.21
C LYS A 263 -10.73 -27.54 -2.56
N LYS A 264 -11.38 -28.24 -1.63
CA LYS A 264 -11.68 -29.65 -1.74
C LYS A 264 -13.07 -29.97 -1.22
N ASN A 265 -13.83 -30.73 -2.02
CA ASN A 265 -15.08 -31.35 -1.56
C ASN A 265 -14.75 -32.59 -0.72
N LEU A 266 -15.49 -32.79 0.36
CA LEU A 266 -15.25 -33.90 1.30
C LEU A 266 -16.21 -35.08 1.05
N ASP A 267 -16.83 -35.17 -0.12
CA ASP A 267 -17.72 -36.26 -0.52
C ASP A 267 -17.02 -37.62 -0.49
N PHE A 268 -15.71 -37.64 -0.77
CA PHE A 268 -14.88 -38.87 -0.78
C PHE A 268 -14.76 -39.57 0.60
N ILE A 269 -15.01 -38.85 1.71
CA ILE A 269 -15.07 -39.40 3.07
C ILE A 269 -16.52 -39.54 3.57
N GLY A 270 -17.51 -39.41 2.68
CA GLY A 270 -18.93 -39.58 3.00
C GLY A 270 -19.64 -38.31 3.49
N LEU A 271 -18.95 -37.17 3.58
CA LEU A 271 -19.48 -35.88 4.03
C LEU A 271 -19.99 -35.07 2.82
N LYS A 272 -21.13 -35.54 2.27
CA LYS A 272 -21.74 -34.90 1.09
C LYS A 272 -22.15 -33.47 1.36
N GLY A 273 -21.86 -32.60 0.41
CA GLY A 273 -22.17 -31.17 0.49
C GLY A 273 -21.26 -30.38 1.43
N LEU A 274 -20.22 -31.02 2.03
CA LEU A 274 -19.20 -30.33 2.81
C LEU A 274 -17.99 -30.06 1.95
N SER A 275 -17.52 -28.81 1.94
CA SER A 275 -16.26 -28.41 1.29
C SER A 275 -15.33 -27.76 2.28
N PHE A 276 -14.04 -28.01 2.07
CA PHE A 276 -12.93 -27.44 2.83
C PHE A 276 -12.18 -26.44 1.96
N VAL A 277 -11.86 -25.28 2.53
CA VAL A 277 -11.03 -24.26 1.93
C VAL A 277 -9.88 -23.94 2.89
N PHE A 278 -8.68 -23.90 2.36
CA PHE A 278 -7.49 -23.48 3.08
C PHE A 278 -6.65 -22.57 2.19
N ASN A 279 -6.19 -21.46 2.75
CA ASN A 279 -5.18 -20.59 2.18
C ASN A 279 -4.14 -20.32 3.26
N GLY A 280 -2.90 -20.67 3.00
CA GLY A 280 -1.79 -20.44 3.91
C GLY A 280 -0.60 -19.85 3.19
N ALA A 281 0.07 -18.89 3.82
CA ALA A 281 1.30 -18.29 3.35
C ALA A 281 2.34 -18.24 4.48
N TYR A 282 3.58 -18.54 4.15
CA TYR A 282 4.74 -18.25 4.97
C TYR A 282 5.66 -17.31 4.23
N ILE A 283 6.02 -16.19 4.86
CA ILE A 283 6.69 -15.06 4.21
C ILE A 283 7.87 -14.64 5.08
N HIS A 284 9.04 -14.61 4.49
CA HIS A 284 10.22 -14.01 5.09
C HIS A 284 10.56 -12.72 4.36
N SER A 285 10.67 -11.62 5.10
CA SER A 285 11.07 -10.32 4.55
C SER A 285 12.22 -9.73 5.35
N ARG A 286 13.07 -8.97 4.68
CA ARG A 286 14.19 -8.27 5.31
C ARG A 286 14.45 -6.95 4.60
N VAL A 287 14.55 -5.88 5.38
CA VAL A 287 14.97 -4.54 4.94
C VAL A 287 16.45 -4.42 5.21
N TYR A 288 17.16 -3.82 4.28
CA TYR A 288 18.59 -3.56 4.35
C TYR A 288 18.85 -2.07 4.28
N PHE A 289 19.87 -1.63 4.96
CA PHE A 289 20.26 -0.23 5.07
C PHE A 289 21.70 -0.04 4.59
N ALA A 290 22.02 1.19 4.17
CA ALA A 290 23.36 1.54 3.73
C ALA A 290 24.39 1.35 4.86
N GLU A 291 25.62 1.01 4.49
CA GLU A 291 26.73 0.87 5.44
C GLU A 291 26.95 2.17 6.23
N GLY A 292 27.04 2.05 7.55
CA GLY A 292 27.13 3.21 8.45
C GLY A 292 25.80 3.79 8.90
N SER A 293 24.66 3.25 8.46
CA SER A 293 23.35 3.59 9.03
C SER A 293 23.24 3.07 10.47
N PHE A 294 22.52 3.81 11.32
CA PHE A 294 22.14 3.34 12.65
C PHE A 294 20.98 2.31 12.60
N GLU A 295 20.26 2.26 11.48
CA GLU A 295 19.17 1.32 11.25
C GLU A 295 19.69 -0.12 11.28
N ARG A 296 18.84 -1.04 11.76
CA ARG A 296 19.15 -2.47 11.83
C ARG A 296 18.29 -3.25 10.84
N ASP A 297 18.88 -4.31 10.30
CA ASP A 297 18.13 -5.25 9.47
C ASP A 297 16.92 -5.81 10.23
N ARG A 298 15.74 -5.69 9.66
CA ARG A 298 14.47 -6.10 10.26
C ARG A 298 13.48 -6.58 9.20
N ALA A 299 12.35 -7.12 9.64
CA ALA A 299 11.23 -7.40 8.73
C ALA A 299 10.67 -6.09 8.13
N MET A 300 10.06 -6.20 6.96
CA MET A 300 9.38 -5.06 6.33
C MET A 300 8.17 -4.63 7.16
N GLN A 301 7.94 -3.32 7.23
CA GLN A 301 6.72 -2.75 7.80
C GLN A 301 5.48 -3.33 7.12
N GLY A 302 4.47 -3.64 7.91
CA GLY A 302 3.19 -4.20 7.44
C GLY A 302 3.24 -5.68 7.05
N GLN A 303 4.43 -6.31 6.98
CA GLN A 303 4.58 -7.70 6.53
C GLN A 303 4.47 -8.68 7.70
N SER A 304 3.43 -9.53 7.67
CA SER A 304 3.29 -10.66 8.60
C SER A 304 4.08 -11.88 8.12
N PRO A 305 4.75 -12.62 9.03
CA PRO A 305 5.55 -13.79 8.65
C PRO A 305 4.70 -15.00 8.21
N TYR A 306 3.44 -15.02 8.58
CA TYR A 306 2.49 -16.03 8.12
C TYR A 306 1.06 -15.50 8.10
N LEU A 307 0.26 -16.11 7.24
CA LEU A 307 -1.17 -15.90 7.13
C LEU A 307 -1.85 -17.25 6.96
N ILE A 308 -2.93 -17.50 7.68
CA ILE A 308 -3.73 -18.73 7.60
C ILE A 308 -5.21 -18.33 7.54
N ASN A 309 -5.88 -18.77 6.48
CA ASN A 309 -7.32 -18.70 6.33
C ASN A 309 -7.84 -20.11 6.10
N THR A 310 -8.82 -20.54 6.84
CA THR A 310 -9.44 -21.84 6.61
C THR A 310 -10.92 -21.78 6.85
N GLY A 311 -11.67 -22.59 6.10
CA GLY A 311 -13.13 -22.60 6.18
C GLY A 311 -13.70 -23.96 5.85
N LEU A 312 -14.81 -24.25 6.50
CA LEU A 312 -15.70 -25.37 6.20
C LEU A 312 -17.04 -24.80 5.73
N PHE A 313 -17.53 -25.27 4.61
CA PHE A 313 -18.78 -24.84 4.00
C PHE A 313 -19.66 -26.07 3.78
N TYR A 314 -20.83 -26.07 4.37
CA TYR A 314 -21.82 -27.12 4.20
C TYR A 314 -23.01 -26.57 3.45
N GLN A 315 -23.45 -27.30 2.42
CA GLN A 315 -24.65 -26.96 1.65
C GLN A 315 -25.46 -28.21 1.38
N ASN A 316 -26.74 -28.14 1.70
CA ASN A 316 -27.75 -29.19 1.40
C ASN A 316 -28.99 -28.55 0.79
N ASP A 317 -29.04 -28.55 -0.54
CA ASP A 317 -30.09 -27.88 -1.29
C ASP A 317 -31.50 -28.57 -1.05
N ASN A 318 -31.50 -29.89 -0.82
CA ASN A 318 -32.75 -30.62 -0.56
C ASN A 318 -33.39 -30.26 0.80
N ALA A 319 -32.56 -29.96 1.78
CA ALA A 319 -33.00 -29.53 3.11
C ALA A 319 -33.10 -28.01 3.25
N GLY A 320 -32.59 -27.24 2.27
CA GLY A 320 -32.53 -25.79 2.34
C GLY A 320 -31.56 -25.29 3.42
N ILE A 321 -30.51 -26.06 3.75
CA ILE A 321 -29.56 -25.74 4.83
C ILE A 321 -28.23 -25.35 4.24
N SER A 322 -27.68 -24.18 4.68
CA SER A 322 -26.31 -23.78 4.47
C SER A 322 -25.68 -23.36 5.79
N ALA A 323 -24.42 -23.75 6.00
CA ALA A 323 -23.64 -23.38 7.18
C ALA A 323 -22.17 -23.18 6.80
N SER A 324 -21.49 -22.26 7.47
CA SER A 324 -20.04 -22.06 7.30
C SER A 324 -19.35 -21.80 8.63
N ALA A 325 -18.11 -22.27 8.73
CA ALA A 325 -17.20 -21.96 9.83
C ALA A 325 -15.89 -21.47 9.24
N LEU A 326 -15.45 -20.27 9.66
CA LEU A 326 -14.26 -19.61 9.14
C LEU A 326 -13.25 -19.37 10.27
N TYR A 327 -11.98 -19.53 9.97
CA TYR A 327 -10.89 -19.19 10.85
C TYR A 327 -9.82 -18.42 10.09
N ASN A 328 -9.41 -17.27 10.66
CA ASN A 328 -8.35 -16.43 10.13
C ASN A 328 -7.28 -16.22 11.21
N ARG A 329 -6.02 -16.27 10.81
CA ARG A 329 -4.90 -15.95 11.70
C ARG A 329 -3.79 -15.27 10.91
N ILE A 330 -3.31 -14.15 11.45
CA ILE A 330 -2.21 -13.35 10.89
C ILE A 330 -1.09 -13.29 11.94
N GLY A 331 0.17 -13.43 11.51
CA GLY A 331 1.33 -13.27 12.38
C GLY A 331 1.57 -11.82 12.80
N LYS A 332 2.37 -11.63 13.83
CA LYS A 332 2.83 -10.29 14.27
C LYS A 332 3.52 -9.57 13.13
N ARG A 333 3.26 -8.28 12.99
CA ARG A 333 3.91 -7.41 12.03
C ARG A 333 4.34 -6.10 12.69
N ILE A 334 5.32 -5.45 12.10
CA ILE A 334 5.69 -4.09 12.45
C ILE A 334 4.61 -3.17 11.88
N GLU A 335 3.92 -2.42 12.74
CA GLU A 335 2.92 -1.43 12.33
C GLU A 335 3.61 -0.12 11.92
N THR A 336 4.52 0.35 12.77
CA THR A 336 5.30 1.54 12.53
C THR A 336 6.74 1.32 12.99
N VAL A 337 7.67 1.82 12.21
CA VAL A 337 9.10 1.69 12.48
C VAL A 337 9.55 2.78 13.44
N GLY A 338 10.21 2.39 14.54
CA GLY A 338 10.89 3.31 15.42
C GLY A 338 12.17 3.89 14.78
N VAL A 339 12.62 5.04 15.25
CA VAL A 339 13.87 5.65 14.75
C VAL A 339 15.02 5.28 15.67
N PRO A 340 16.02 4.51 15.18
CA PRO A 340 17.22 4.21 15.95
C PRO A 340 18.07 5.46 16.13
N LYS A 341 18.75 5.57 17.25
CA LYS A 341 19.65 6.67 17.60
C LYS A 341 21.10 6.20 17.65
N GLN A 342 22.03 7.15 17.67
CA GLN A 342 23.45 6.86 17.80
C GLN A 342 23.77 6.04 19.06
N ASN A 343 23.06 6.30 20.16
CA ASN A 343 23.12 5.51 21.38
C ASN A 343 21.97 4.50 21.39
N PRO A 344 22.23 3.18 21.34
CA PRO A 344 21.17 2.16 21.32
C PRO A 344 20.23 2.17 22.54
N ASN A 345 20.63 2.79 23.66
CA ASN A 345 19.77 2.92 24.84
C ASN A 345 18.67 3.98 24.65
N ASP A 346 18.83 4.85 23.65
CA ASP A 346 17.88 5.90 23.31
C ASP A 346 17.05 5.55 22.06
N ASP A 347 17.20 4.31 21.52
CA ASP A 347 16.42 3.83 20.38
C ASP A 347 14.92 3.88 20.68
N ILE A 348 14.16 4.34 19.68
CA ILE A 348 12.71 4.27 19.72
C ILE A 348 12.30 2.92 19.13
N PRO A 349 11.65 2.03 19.90
CA PRO A 349 11.32 0.68 19.44
C PRO A 349 10.22 0.67 18.39
N ASP A 350 10.19 -0.36 17.56
CA ASP A 350 9.10 -0.58 16.60
C ASP A 350 7.77 -0.82 17.31
N ILE A 351 6.68 -0.28 16.75
CA ILE A 351 5.32 -0.61 17.17
C ILE A 351 4.88 -1.88 16.47
N LEU A 352 4.50 -2.90 17.25
CA LEU A 352 4.04 -4.19 16.73
C LEU A 352 2.51 -4.29 16.84
N SER A 353 1.88 -4.74 15.78
CA SER A 353 0.46 -5.03 15.74
C SER A 353 0.18 -6.54 15.69
N LEU A 354 -0.82 -6.97 16.46
CA LEU A 354 -1.43 -8.30 16.43
C LEU A 354 -2.93 -8.09 16.15
N ILE A 355 -3.36 -8.40 14.95
CA ILE A 355 -4.80 -8.42 14.63
C ILE A 355 -5.26 -9.88 14.69
N HIS A 356 -6.11 -10.22 15.67
CA HIS A 356 -6.91 -11.44 15.66
C HIS A 356 -8.33 -11.03 15.24
N ILE A 357 -8.73 -11.39 14.03
CA ILE A 357 -10.13 -11.30 13.62
C ILE A 357 -10.67 -12.72 13.74
N SER A 358 -11.47 -12.97 14.77
CA SER A 358 -12.34 -14.14 14.89
C SER A 358 -13.78 -13.67 14.64
N GLU A 359 -14.34 -13.98 13.49
CA GLU A 359 -15.79 -13.94 13.24
C GLU A 359 -16.38 -15.33 13.36
#